data_7bc8ee9e84702c84d032fd925fc5d8c9
#
_entry.id   7bc8ee9e84702c84d032fd925fc5d8c9
#
_cell.length_a   1.000
_cell.length_b   1.000
_cell.length_c   1.000
_cell.angle_alpha   90.00
_cell.angle_beta   90.00
_cell.angle_gamma   90.00
#
_symmetry.space_group_name_H-M   'P 1'
#
loop_
_entity.id
_entity.type
_entity.pdbx_description
1 polymer ?
#
loop_
_entity_poly.entity_id
_entity_poly.type
_entity_poly.pdbx_seq_one_letter_code
_entity_poly.pdbx_strand_id
1 'polypeptide(L)'
;MKDFGFDNPPKTKEEELVQGFCLFFTAPSKVEAQKVIGLITLILADPAVTQNMVQTSFEKAFHILSLEHMFNLKNTPKDHP
;
A
#
# COMPACT_ATOMS: atom_id res chain seq x y z
N MET A 1 -10.68 2.40 -9.73
CA MET A 1 -9.40 2.17 -9.12
C MET A 1 -9.45 0.91 -8.26
N LYS A 2 -8.39 0.18 -8.29
CA LYS A 2 -8.29 -0.98 -7.44
C LYS A 2 -8.11 -0.54 -6.00
N ASP A 3 -8.88 -1.09 -5.12
CA ASP A 3 -8.87 -0.64 -3.75
C ASP A 3 -8.17 -1.59 -2.79
N PHE A 4 -7.66 -2.70 -3.30
CA PHE A 4 -6.93 -3.66 -2.46
C PHE A 4 -7.75 -4.13 -1.27
N GLY A 5 -9.06 -4.08 -1.36
CA GLY A 5 -9.92 -4.47 -0.26
C GLY A 5 -10.26 -3.34 0.69
N PHE A 6 -9.87 -2.13 0.38
CA PHE A 6 -10.17 -0.98 1.23
C PHE A 6 -11.49 -0.37 0.83
N ASP A 7 -12.57 -1.01 1.21
CA ASP A 7 -13.91 -0.53 0.85
C ASP A 7 -14.32 0.68 1.67
N ASN A 8 -13.73 0.83 2.83
CA ASN A 8 -14.08 1.91 3.74
C ASN A 8 -12.90 2.84 3.94
N PRO A 9 -13.16 4.11 4.31
CA PRO A 9 -12.07 5.00 4.66
C PRO A 9 -11.26 4.41 5.82
N PRO A 10 -9.98 4.71 5.88
CA PRO A 10 -9.16 4.22 6.98
C PRO A 10 -9.64 4.82 8.30
N LYS A 11 -9.68 4.01 9.34
CA LYS A 11 -10.17 4.43 10.64
C LYS A 11 -9.05 4.72 11.61
N THR A 12 -7.84 4.23 11.33
CA THR A 12 -6.70 4.43 12.20
C THR A 12 -5.52 4.90 11.38
N LYS A 13 -4.53 5.45 12.06
CA LYS A 13 -3.31 5.89 11.38
C LYS A 13 -2.60 4.72 10.75
N GLU A 14 -2.65 3.56 11.39
CA GLU A 14 -2.02 2.38 10.81
C GLU A 14 -2.69 2.01 9.49
N GLU A 15 -4.02 2.07 9.43
CA GLU A 15 -4.73 1.78 8.19
C GLU A 15 -4.39 2.80 7.11
N GLU A 16 -4.27 4.07 7.50
CA GLU A 16 -3.86 5.10 6.55
C GLU A 16 -2.49 4.79 5.97
N LEU A 17 -1.57 4.36 6.82
CA LEU A 17 -0.23 4.03 6.36
C LEU A 17 -0.24 2.81 5.44
N VAL A 18 -1.03 1.80 5.78
CA VAL A 18 -1.12 0.62 4.91
C VAL A 18 -1.63 1.02 3.53
N GLN A 19 -2.69 1.83 3.48
CA GLN A 19 -3.21 2.31 2.22
C GLN A 19 -2.16 3.12 1.46
N GLY A 20 -1.46 4.00 2.17
CA GLY A 20 -0.45 4.82 1.54
C GLY A 20 0.66 3.98 0.94
N PHE A 21 1.14 3.00 1.67
CA PHE A 21 2.20 2.13 1.14
C PHE A 21 1.71 1.32 -0.04
N CYS A 22 0.48 0.81 0.01
CA CYS A 22 -0.05 0.08 -1.12
C CYS A 22 -0.13 0.98 -2.36
N LEU A 23 -0.60 2.20 -2.18
CA LEU A 23 -0.68 3.14 -3.29
C LEU A 23 0.70 3.47 -3.83
N PHE A 24 1.67 3.62 -2.94
CA PHE A 24 3.02 3.92 -3.37
C PHE A 24 3.61 2.78 -4.20
N PHE A 25 3.45 1.55 -3.73
CA PHE A 25 4.03 0.41 -4.42
C PHE A 25 3.39 0.18 -5.78
N THR A 26 2.15 0.61 -5.95
CA THR A 26 1.42 0.38 -7.20
C THR A 26 1.25 1.63 -8.03
N ALA A 27 1.94 2.71 -7.68
CA ALA A 27 1.83 3.96 -8.41
C ALA A 27 2.25 3.75 -9.86
N PRO A 28 1.45 4.19 -10.81
CA PRO A 28 1.74 3.95 -12.23
C PRO A 28 2.82 4.86 -12.80
N SER A 29 3.17 5.92 -12.09
CA SER A 29 4.15 6.86 -12.60
C SER A 29 4.90 7.49 -11.44
N LYS A 30 6.01 8.15 -11.79
CA LYS A 30 6.80 8.84 -10.78
C LYS A 30 6.00 9.98 -10.15
N VAL A 31 5.18 10.66 -10.95
CA VAL A 31 4.37 11.76 -10.44
C VAL A 31 3.38 11.25 -9.39
N GLU A 32 2.71 10.13 -9.68
CA GLU A 32 1.78 9.57 -8.72
C GLU A 32 2.49 9.10 -7.47
N ALA A 33 3.66 8.49 -7.63
CA ALA A 33 4.44 8.05 -6.48
C ALA A 33 4.81 9.23 -5.59
N GLN A 34 5.18 10.34 -6.17
CA GLN A 34 5.55 11.52 -5.39
C GLN A 34 4.35 12.08 -4.62
N LYS A 35 3.18 12.05 -5.22
CA LYS A 35 1.97 12.48 -4.52
C LYS A 35 1.71 11.61 -3.31
N VAL A 36 1.87 10.31 -3.47
CA VAL A 36 1.66 9.37 -2.37
C VAL A 36 2.70 9.59 -1.28
N ILE A 37 3.95 9.84 -1.66
CA ILE A 37 4.99 10.13 -0.68
C ILE A 37 4.59 11.34 0.15
N GLY A 38 4.03 12.36 -0.49
CA GLY A 38 3.56 13.54 0.24
C GLY A 38 2.50 13.19 1.27
N LEU A 39 1.56 12.35 0.89
CA LEU A 39 0.52 11.91 1.82
C LEU A 39 1.11 11.12 2.98
N ILE A 40 2.02 10.19 2.68
CA ILE A 40 2.66 9.39 3.72
C ILE A 40 3.43 10.30 4.66
N THR A 41 4.13 11.30 4.12
CA THR A 41 4.89 12.22 4.93
C THR A 41 3.98 12.97 5.91
N LEU A 42 2.80 13.37 5.46
CA LEU A 42 1.86 14.03 6.34
C LEU A 42 1.40 13.11 7.47
N ILE A 43 1.17 11.85 7.16
CA ILE A 43 0.79 10.89 8.18
C ILE A 43 1.93 10.71 9.18
N LEU A 44 3.14 10.61 8.69
CA LEU A 44 4.30 10.41 9.55
C LEU A 44 4.59 11.61 10.45
N ALA A 45 4.10 12.79 10.08
CA ALA A 45 4.27 13.98 10.90
C ALA A 45 3.41 13.95 12.15
N ASP A 46 2.42 13.07 12.21
CA ASP A 46 1.54 12.96 13.37
C ASP A 46 2.30 12.28 14.52
N PRO A 47 2.40 12.94 15.68
CA PRO A 47 3.15 12.34 16.80
C PRO A 47 2.54 11.04 17.32
N ALA A 48 1.29 10.75 16.98
CA ALA A 48 0.68 9.49 17.37
C ALA A 48 1.21 8.31 16.55
N VAL A 49 1.88 8.58 15.44
CA VAL A 49 2.43 7.53 14.59
C VAL A 49 3.80 7.16 15.09
N THR A 50 3.95 5.91 15.51
CA THR A 50 5.21 5.42 16.05
C THR A 50 6.00 4.69 14.96
N GLN A 51 7.28 4.52 15.21
CA GLN A 51 8.14 3.78 14.31
C GLN A 51 7.62 2.35 14.13
N ASN A 52 7.13 1.76 15.20
CA ASN A 52 6.59 0.41 15.14
C ASN A 52 5.37 0.34 14.22
N MET A 53 4.52 1.36 14.28
CA MET A 53 3.37 1.43 13.39
C MET A 53 3.80 1.52 11.94
N VAL A 54 4.83 2.30 11.67
CA VAL A 54 5.34 2.43 10.30
C VAL A 54 5.83 1.08 9.80
N GLN A 55 6.62 0.40 10.59
CA GLN A 55 7.16 -0.90 10.19
C GLN A 55 6.04 -1.91 9.98
N THR A 56 5.11 -1.99 10.91
CA THR A 56 4.00 -2.92 10.82
C THR A 56 3.15 -2.64 9.57
N SER A 57 2.89 -1.36 9.30
CA SER A 57 2.09 -0.98 8.16
C SER A 57 2.78 -1.32 6.86
N PHE A 58 4.09 -1.12 6.80
CA PHE A 58 4.85 -1.46 5.62
C PHE A 58 4.78 -2.96 5.36
N GLU A 59 4.95 -3.76 6.41
CA GLU A 59 4.88 -5.21 6.27
C GLU A 59 3.51 -5.67 5.83
N LYS A 60 2.46 -5.07 6.38
CA LYS A 60 1.10 -5.41 5.97
C LYS A 60 0.85 -5.09 4.51
N ALA A 61 1.29 -3.91 4.07
CA ALA A 61 1.11 -3.51 2.68
C ALA A 61 1.86 -4.45 1.76
N PHE A 62 3.09 -4.78 2.12
CA PHE A 62 3.89 -5.69 1.32
C PHE A 62 3.23 -7.06 1.23
N HIS A 63 2.68 -7.53 2.35
CA HIS A 63 2.01 -8.82 2.38
C HIS A 63 0.78 -8.84 1.48
N ILE A 64 -0.03 -7.79 1.57
CA ILE A 64 -1.21 -7.68 0.73
C ILE A 64 -0.85 -7.75 -0.74
N LEU A 65 0.16 -6.99 -1.15
CA LEU A 65 0.56 -6.95 -2.54
C LEU A 65 1.20 -8.26 -2.98
N SER A 66 1.91 -8.93 -2.08
CA SER A 66 2.50 -10.21 -2.39
C SER A 66 1.42 -11.25 -2.65
N LEU A 67 0.39 -11.27 -1.82
CA LEU A 67 -0.71 -12.21 -2.02
C LEU A 67 -1.41 -11.94 -3.34
N GLU A 68 -1.65 -10.68 -3.65
CA GLU A 68 -2.31 -10.32 -4.90
C GLU A 68 -1.44 -10.72 -6.09
N HIS A 69 -0.14 -10.52 -5.98
CA HIS A 69 0.77 -10.91 -7.03
C HIS A 69 0.76 -12.41 -7.24
N MET A 70 0.80 -13.17 -6.16
CA MET A 70 0.77 -14.62 -6.25
C MET A 70 -0.52 -15.12 -6.88
N PHE A 71 -1.63 -14.49 -6.50
CA PHE A 71 -2.91 -14.83 -7.09
C PHE A 71 -2.91 -14.60 -8.59
N ASN A 72 -2.37 -13.47 -9.02
CA ASN A 72 -2.29 -13.15 -10.45
C ASN A 72 -1.41 -14.13 -11.20
N LEU A 73 -0.31 -14.54 -10.59
CA LEU A 73 0.55 -15.53 -11.21
C LEU A 73 -0.16 -16.86 -11.42
N LYS A 74 -0.97 -17.25 -10.45
CA LYS A 74 -1.71 -18.50 -10.57
C LYS A 74 -2.74 -18.45 -11.66
N ASN A 75 -3.30 -17.29 -11.90
CA ASN A 75 -4.37 -17.14 -12.88
C ASN A 75 -3.89 -16.68 -14.24
N THR A 76 -2.60 -16.45 -14.38
CA THR A 76 -2.03 -16.03 -15.65
C THR A 76 -1.88 -17.25 -16.55
N PRO A 77 -2.28 -17.15 -17.80
CA PRO A 77 -2.07 -18.25 -18.74
C PRO A 77 -0.59 -18.58 -18.86
N LYS A 78 -0.32 -19.85 -19.03
CA LYS A 78 1.05 -20.31 -19.12
C LYS A 78 1.58 -20.36 -20.53
N ASP A 79 0.89 -19.75 -21.44
CA ASP A 79 1.24 -19.80 -22.83
C ASP A 79 2.36 -18.85 -23.20
N HIS A 80 2.70 -17.94 -22.34
CA HIS A 80 3.80 -17.07 -22.65
C HIS A 80 5.10 -17.84 -22.49
N PRO A 81 6.07 -17.45 -23.24
CA PRO A 81 7.37 -18.12 -23.20
C PRO A 81 7.97 -18.10 -21.82
#